data_eb8c0cf0ad221236b25c457ef4651902
#
_entry.id   eb8c0cf0ad221236b25c457ef4651902
#
_cell.length_a   1.000
_cell.length_b   1.000
_cell.length_c   1.000
_cell.angle_alpha   90.00
_cell.angle_beta   90.00
_cell.angle_gamma   90.00
#
_symmetry.space_group_name_H-M   'P 1'
#
loop_
_entity.id
_entity.type
_entity.pdbx_description
1 polymer ?
#
loop_
_entity_poly.entity_id
_entity_poly.type
_entity_poly.pdbx_seq_one_letter_code
_entity_poly.pdbx_strand_id
1 'polypeptide(L)'
;MTRWSTKDLTGALVASQKEAKADKWHVVEFPAIMDHESDPKPVWPEYWKLDELEKVKAALPVAKWNAQWMQQPTSEEGAILKREWWRTYEGDDIPPIYHVIQSYDTAFLKKETADYSAITTWGVWYPNEDSGANLILLDAIKGRYEFPELRRFALEQYRYWNPETVIIEAKASGLPLTYELRKMDIPVMNFTPSRGNDKHARVNAVAPL
;
A
#
# COMPACT_ATOMS: atom_id res chain seq x y z
N MET A 1 11.07 -21.12 -15.03
CA MET A 1 11.36 -19.65 -14.92
C MET A 1 10.86 -19.16 -13.58
N THR A 2 11.69 -18.48 -12.78
CA THR A 2 11.27 -17.96 -11.48
C THR A 2 10.26 -16.84 -11.64
N ARG A 3 9.15 -16.90 -10.93
CA ARG A 3 8.12 -15.87 -10.91
C ARG A 3 8.49 -14.75 -9.94
N TRP A 4 8.12 -13.53 -10.27
CA TRP A 4 8.37 -12.33 -9.45
C TRP A 4 7.10 -11.52 -9.20
N SER A 5 6.27 -11.38 -10.22
CA SER A 5 4.99 -10.67 -10.15
C SER A 5 4.02 -11.21 -11.18
N THR A 6 2.78 -10.76 -11.12
CA THR A 6 1.77 -11.06 -12.14
C THR A 6 2.10 -10.41 -13.50
N LYS A 7 2.98 -9.40 -13.52
CA LYS A 7 3.41 -8.65 -14.70
C LYS A 7 4.82 -9.02 -15.17
N ASP A 8 5.42 -10.09 -14.62
CA ASP A 8 6.69 -10.61 -15.12
C ASP A 8 6.54 -11.22 -16.53
N LEU A 9 7.65 -11.64 -17.14
CA LEU A 9 7.63 -12.18 -18.50
C LEU A 9 6.62 -13.34 -18.64
N THR A 10 6.60 -14.28 -17.70
CA THR A 10 5.64 -15.39 -17.70
C THR A 10 4.21 -14.88 -17.58
N GLY A 11 3.94 -13.93 -16.69
CA GLY A 11 2.64 -13.32 -16.53
C GLY A 11 2.16 -12.60 -17.79
N ALA A 12 3.05 -11.87 -18.46
CA ALA A 12 2.76 -11.21 -19.73
C ALA A 12 2.42 -12.22 -20.84
N LEU A 13 3.19 -13.32 -20.97
CA LEU A 13 2.93 -14.39 -21.93
C LEU A 13 1.61 -15.09 -21.66
N VAL A 14 1.32 -15.44 -20.41
CA VAL A 14 0.06 -16.08 -20.02
C VAL A 14 -1.14 -15.13 -20.24
N ALA A 15 -0.96 -13.83 -19.97
CA ALA A 15 -2.01 -12.85 -20.21
C ALA A 15 -2.29 -12.68 -21.71
N SER A 16 -1.24 -12.64 -22.56
CA SER A 16 -1.37 -12.47 -24.01
C SER A 16 -2.14 -13.61 -24.69
N GLN A 17 -2.13 -14.81 -24.15
CA GLN A 17 -2.87 -15.95 -24.73
C GLN A 17 -4.39 -15.79 -24.73
N LYS A 18 -4.94 -14.77 -24.05
CA LYS A 18 -6.37 -14.42 -24.11
C LYS A 18 -6.75 -13.82 -25.47
N GLU A 19 -5.78 -13.25 -26.17
CA GLU A 19 -6.01 -12.73 -27.52
C GLU A 19 -6.27 -13.87 -28.51
N ALA A 20 -7.21 -13.67 -29.42
CA ALA A 20 -7.68 -14.72 -30.33
C ALA A 20 -6.59 -15.27 -31.29
N LYS A 21 -5.60 -14.42 -31.63
CA LYS A 21 -4.50 -14.75 -32.55
C LYS A 21 -3.17 -15.02 -31.86
N ALA A 22 -3.13 -14.99 -30.53
CA ALA A 22 -1.90 -15.21 -29.80
C ALA A 22 -1.59 -16.69 -29.61
N ASP A 23 -0.30 -16.99 -29.45
CA ASP A 23 0.17 -18.33 -29.13
C ASP A 23 -0.46 -18.83 -27.85
N LYS A 24 -0.73 -20.12 -27.78
CA LYS A 24 -1.25 -20.78 -26.57
C LYS A 24 -0.12 -21.49 -25.87
N TRP A 25 0.02 -21.20 -24.58
CA TRP A 25 1.07 -21.75 -23.74
C TRP A 25 0.52 -22.81 -22.80
N HIS A 26 1.24 -23.93 -22.72
CA HIS A 26 1.00 -24.92 -21.67
C HIS A 26 1.83 -24.51 -20.45
N VAL A 27 1.17 -24.17 -19.36
CA VAL A 27 1.83 -23.73 -18.12
C VAL A 27 2.03 -24.93 -17.22
N VAL A 28 3.28 -25.20 -16.84
CA VAL A 28 3.64 -26.21 -15.84
C VAL A 28 4.23 -25.51 -14.63
N GLU A 29 3.66 -25.76 -13.47
CA GLU A 29 4.08 -25.16 -12.19
C GLU A 29 4.70 -26.21 -11.28
N PHE A 30 5.79 -25.83 -10.61
CA PHE A 30 6.48 -26.63 -9.59
C PHE A 30 6.54 -25.84 -8.28
N PRO A 31 5.46 -25.75 -7.52
CA PRO A 31 5.47 -25.07 -6.23
C PRO A 31 6.38 -25.82 -5.26
N ALA A 32 7.12 -25.09 -4.42
CA ALA A 32 8.05 -25.70 -3.47
C ALA A 32 7.36 -26.68 -2.50
N ILE A 33 6.12 -26.41 -2.17
CA ILE A 33 5.26 -27.30 -1.39
C ILE A 33 4.02 -27.60 -2.24
N MET A 34 3.81 -28.87 -2.50
CA MET A 34 2.59 -29.37 -3.10
C MET A 34 1.56 -29.55 -2.00
N ASP A 35 0.49 -28.76 -2.09
CA ASP A 35 -0.61 -28.79 -1.11
C ASP A 35 -1.60 -29.88 -1.54
N HIS A 36 -1.54 -30.98 -0.83
CA HIS A 36 -2.60 -31.97 -0.80
C HIS A 36 -3.31 -31.82 0.54
N GLU A 37 -4.50 -31.28 0.59
CA GLU A 37 -5.37 -30.79 1.69
C GLU A 37 -5.11 -31.33 3.12
N SER A 38 -4.35 -32.41 3.28
CA SER A 38 -4.01 -33.00 4.58
C SER A 38 -2.54 -33.45 4.72
N ASP A 39 -1.73 -33.37 3.67
CA ASP A 39 -0.34 -33.88 3.69
C ASP A 39 0.58 -33.05 2.76
N PRO A 40 1.02 -31.87 3.22
CA PRO A 40 1.90 -31.01 2.42
C PRO A 40 3.24 -31.69 2.19
N LYS A 41 3.66 -31.79 0.93
CA LYS A 41 4.92 -32.42 0.53
C LYS A 41 5.81 -31.47 -0.26
N PRO A 42 7.11 -31.43 0.05
CA PRO A 42 8.06 -30.73 -0.82
C PRO A 42 8.01 -31.30 -2.24
N VAL A 43 8.10 -30.42 -3.25
CA VAL A 43 8.17 -30.87 -4.67
C VAL A 43 9.45 -31.67 -4.95
N TRP A 44 10.50 -31.42 -4.16
CA TRP A 44 11.78 -32.13 -4.27
C TRP A 44 12.30 -32.58 -2.90
N PRO A 45 11.72 -33.67 -2.32
CA PRO A 45 11.94 -34.10 -0.95
C PRO A 45 13.38 -34.62 -0.67
N GLU A 46 14.13 -35.00 -1.71
CA GLU A 46 15.52 -35.39 -1.57
C GLU A 46 16.43 -34.21 -1.28
N TYR A 47 16.05 -33.00 -1.71
CA TYR A 47 16.86 -31.79 -1.55
C TYR A 47 16.32 -30.87 -0.45
N TRP A 48 15.00 -30.68 -0.37
CA TRP A 48 14.35 -29.82 0.59
C TRP A 48 13.47 -30.63 1.55
N LYS A 49 13.67 -30.42 2.86
CA LYS A 49 12.75 -30.94 3.88
C LYS A 49 11.66 -29.91 4.16
N LEU A 50 10.51 -30.38 4.59
CA LEU A 50 9.35 -29.49 4.86
C LEU A 50 9.67 -28.44 5.93
N ASP A 51 10.35 -28.83 7.01
CA ASP A 51 10.76 -27.91 8.08
C ASP A 51 11.73 -26.83 7.62
N GLU A 52 12.59 -27.13 6.65
CA GLU A 52 13.49 -26.15 6.02
C GLU A 52 12.72 -25.16 5.17
N LEU A 53 11.75 -25.63 4.39
CA LEU A 53 10.88 -24.77 3.58
C LEU A 53 10.01 -23.87 4.47
N GLU A 54 9.52 -24.36 5.60
CA GLU A 54 8.78 -23.55 6.58
C GLU A 54 9.64 -22.44 7.19
N LYS A 55 10.90 -22.70 7.50
CA LYS A 55 11.87 -21.68 7.96
C LYS A 55 12.12 -20.63 6.89
N VAL A 56 12.29 -21.04 5.64
CA VAL A 56 12.43 -20.10 4.52
C VAL A 56 11.17 -19.26 4.35
N LYS A 57 9.99 -19.89 4.43
CA LYS A 57 8.70 -19.21 4.36
C LYS A 57 8.55 -18.15 5.45
N ALA A 58 8.91 -18.49 6.69
CA ALA A 58 8.88 -17.56 7.82
C ALA A 58 9.85 -16.37 7.68
N ALA A 59 10.97 -16.57 6.98
CA ALA A 59 12.00 -15.55 6.78
C ALA A 59 11.71 -14.62 5.58
N LEU A 60 10.73 -14.94 4.74
CA LEU A 60 10.44 -14.19 3.52
C LEU A 60 9.10 -13.43 3.62
N PRO A 61 9.00 -12.24 3.01
CA PRO A 61 7.71 -11.61 2.78
C PRO A 61 6.77 -12.56 2.02
N VAL A 62 5.49 -12.60 2.42
CA VAL A 62 4.47 -13.51 1.85
C VAL A 62 4.38 -13.41 0.32
N ALA A 63 4.41 -12.19 -0.22
CA ALA A 63 4.39 -11.98 -1.68
C ALA A 63 5.60 -12.61 -2.38
N LYS A 64 6.79 -12.54 -1.76
CA LYS A 64 8.02 -13.13 -2.30
C LYS A 64 7.99 -14.65 -2.21
N TRP A 65 7.52 -15.20 -1.10
CA TRP A 65 7.30 -16.63 -0.96
C TRP A 65 6.34 -17.16 -2.03
N ASN A 66 5.16 -16.54 -2.15
CA ASN A 66 4.15 -16.96 -3.13
C ASN A 66 4.68 -16.87 -4.58
N ALA A 67 5.37 -15.79 -4.94
CA ALA A 67 5.88 -15.62 -6.30
C ALA A 67 7.01 -16.60 -6.62
N GLN A 68 8.06 -16.63 -5.81
CA GLN A 68 9.30 -17.33 -6.16
C GLN A 68 9.28 -18.82 -5.82
N TRP A 69 8.68 -19.18 -4.70
CA TRP A 69 8.68 -20.56 -4.19
C TRP A 69 7.39 -21.30 -4.57
N MET A 70 6.24 -20.64 -4.46
CA MET A 70 4.97 -21.27 -4.83
C MET A 70 4.59 -21.07 -6.30
N GLN A 71 5.33 -20.25 -7.05
CA GLN A 71 5.08 -19.88 -8.44
C GLN A 71 3.71 -19.24 -8.69
N GLN A 72 3.09 -18.75 -7.65
CA GLN A 72 1.78 -18.09 -7.65
C GLN A 72 1.94 -16.61 -7.22
N PRO A 73 2.46 -15.74 -8.11
CA PRO A 73 2.60 -14.34 -7.79
C PRO A 73 1.23 -13.71 -7.58
N THR A 74 1.08 -13.06 -6.45
CA THR A 74 -0.07 -12.19 -6.19
C THR A 74 0.19 -10.80 -6.78
N SER A 75 -0.85 -10.03 -7.07
CA SER A 75 -0.67 -8.63 -7.42
C SER A 75 -0.01 -7.94 -6.22
N GLU A 76 1.09 -7.21 -6.45
CA GLU A 76 1.86 -6.55 -5.39
C GLU A 76 0.96 -5.64 -4.52
N GLU A 77 -0.06 -5.04 -5.13
CA GLU A 77 -1.00 -4.15 -4.44
C GLU A 77 -1.98 -4.85 -3.48
N GLY A 78 -2.26 -6.14 -3.70
CA GLY A 78 -3.23 -6.89 -2.88
C GLY A 78 -2.62 -7.78 -1.80
N ALA A 79 -1.29 -7.98 -1.81
CA ALA A 79 -0.62 -8.95 -0.94
C ALA A 79 -0.08 -8.35 0.37
N ILE A 80 0.19 -7.03 0.39
CA ILE A 80 0.84 -6.38 1.53
C ILE A 80 -0.18 -5.97 2.58
N LEU A 81 -1.30 -5.39 2.14
CA LEU A 81 -2.40 -5.00 3.02
C LEU A 81 -3.61 -5.88 2.72
N LYS A 82 -3.96 -6.75 3.65
CA LYS A 82 -5.09 -7.66 3.49
C LYS A 82 -6.40 -6.95 3.82
N ARG A 83 -7.43 -7.19 3.01
CA ARG A 83 -8.76 -6.61 3.22
C ARG A 83 -9.34 -6.97 4.59
N GLU A 84 -9.07 -8.15 5.08
CA GLU A 84 -9.54 -8.67 6.38
C GLU A 84 -8.97 -7.92 7.59
N TRP A 85 -7.89 -7.15 7.43
CA TRP A 85 -7.30 -6.33 8.49
C TRP A 85 -8.04 -5.01 8.72
N TRP A 86 -8.83 -4.58 7.72
CA TRP A 86 -9.59 -3.35 7.82
C TRP A 86 -10.86 -3.59 8.62
N ARG A 87 -11.00 -2.86 9.71
CA ARG A 87 -12.21 -2.79 10.49
C ARG A 87 -13.02 -1.58 10.05
N THR A 88 -14.34 -1.70 10.06
CA THR A 88 -15.26 -0.60 9.73
C THR A 88 -16.04 -0.21 10.98
N TYR A 89 -16.28 1.07 11.11
CA TYR A 89 -17.23 1.60 12.11
C TYR A 89 -18.53 1.94 11.40
N GLU A 90 -19.64 1.66 12.03
CA GLU A 90 -20.96 1.94 11.49
C GLU A 90 -21.68 2.99 12.35
N GLY A 91 -22.35 3.94 11.69
CA GLY A 91 -23.16 4.95 12.35
C GLY A 91 -22.40 5.85 13.32
N ASP A 92 -23.00 6.05 14.51
CA ASP A 92 -22.50 6.98 15.54
C ASP A 92 -21.45 6.35 16.49
N ASP A 93 -21.04 5.11 16.25
CA ASP A 93 -20.07 4.38 17.09
C ASP A 93 -18.60 4.76 16.81
N ILE A 94 -18.36 5.97 16.27
CA ILE A 94 -17.00 6.48 16.08
C ILE A 94 -16.38 6.72 17.46
N PRO A 95 -15.17 6.16 17.72
CA PRO A 95 -14.48 6.39 18.99
C PRO A 95 -14.17 7.88 19.20
N PRO A 96 -14.03 8.34 20.44
CA PRO A 96 -13.65 9.72 20.72
C PRO A 96 -12.29 10.03 20.09
N ILE A 97 -12.25 11.03 19.19
CA ILE A 97 -11.06 11.44 18.49
C ILE A 97 -10.30 12.47 19.35
N TYR A 98 -9.03 12.20 19.62
CA TYR A 98 -8.16 13.08 20.41
C TYR A 98 -7.38 14.04 19.51
N HIS A 99 -6.92 13.56 18.34
CA HIS A 99 -6.15 14.34 17.38
C HIS A 99 -6.63 14.06 15.97
N VAL A 100 -6.60 15.07 15.12
CA VAL A 100 -6.85 14.93 13.68
C VAL A 100 -5.56 15.20 12.91
N ILE A 101 -5.20 14.31 12.01
CA ILE A 101 -4.02 14.41 11.16
C ILE A 101 -4.46 14.31 9.70
N GLN A 102 -3.90 15.15 8.83
CA GLN A 102 -4.06 15.00 7.38
C GLN A 102 -2.75 14.59 6.71
N SER A 103 -2.84 13.68 5.74
CA SER A 103 -1.69 13.26 4.94
C SER A 103 -1.95 13.51 3.46
N TYR A 104 -0.98 14.13 2.80
CA TYR A 104 -1.05 14.58 1.41
C TYR A 104 0.03 13.90 0.57
N ASP A 105 -0.38 13.16 -0.45
CA ASP A 105 0.46 12.70 -1.56
C ASP A 105 0.04 13.48 -2.80
N THR A 106 0.89 14.39 -3.27
CA THR A 106 0.51 15.40 -4.25
C THR A 106 1.20 15.23 -5.61
N ALA A 107 0.44 15.46 -6.68
CA ALA A 107 0.92 15.55 -8.05
C ALA A 107 0.43 16.87 -8.68
N PHE A 108 1.22 17.45 -9.62
CA PHE A 108 0.95 18.81 -10.13
C PHE A 108 0.22 18.90 -11.45
N LEU A 109 -0.03 17.81 -12.16
CA LEU A 109 -0.53 17.91 -13.52
C LEU A 109 -1.92 17.29 -13.66
N LYS A 110 -2.83 18.05 -14.26
CA LYS A 110 -4.20 17.63 -14.61
C LYS A 110 -4.28 16.76 -15.89
N LYS A 111 -3.15 16.36 -16.47
CA LYS A 111 -3.13 15.52 -17.68
C LYS A 111 -3.68 14.13 -17.36
N GLU A 112 -4.37 13.50 -18.30
CA GLU A 112 -4.92 12.14 -18.14
C GLU A 112 -3.85 11.09 -17.76
N THR A 113 -2.60 11.34 -18.15
CA THR A 113 -1.43 10.50 -17.85
C THR A 113 -0.73 10.86 -16.53
N ALA A 114 -1.17 11.91 -15.81
CA ALA A 114 -0.54 12.36 -14.57
C ALA A 114 -1.05 11.55 -13.38
N ASP A 115 -0.19 11.45 -12.37
CA ASP A 115 -0.54 10.84 -11.09
C ASP A 115 -1.65 11.63 -10.38
N TYR A 116 -2.39 10.95 -9.54
CA TYR A 116 -3.40 11.56 -8.69
C TYR A 116 -2.77 12.24 -7.49
N SER A 117 -3.37 13.33 -7.05
CA SER A 117 -3.21 13.82 -5.68
C SER A 117 -4.21 13.12 -4.78
N ALA A 118 -3.76 12.72 -3.60
CA ALA A 118 -4.59 12.10 -2.57
C ALA A 118 -4.43 12.85 -1.25
N ILE A 119 -5.55 13.08 -0.58
CA ILE A 119 -5.62 13.65 0.77
C ILE A 119 -6.38 12.66 1.63
N THR A 120 -5.79 12.25 2.74
CA THR A 120 -6.43 11.40 3.73
C THR A 120 -6.48 12.11 5.08
N THR A 121 -7.62 12.02 5.74
CA THR A 121 -7.83 12.60 7.07
C THR A 121 -8.03 11.47 8.08
N TRP A 122 -7.26 11.50 9.14
CA TRP A 122 -7.19 10.46 10.14
C TRP A 122 -7.49 11.00 11.52
N GLY A 123 -8.33 10.30 12.25
CA GLY A 123 -8.52 10.51 13.69
C GLY A 123 -7.62 9.58 14.49
N VAL A 124 -6.96 10.13 15.49
CA VAL A 124 -6.17 9.37 16.48
C VAL A 124 -7.02 9.15 17.70
N TRP A 125 -7.11 7.93 18.17
CA TRP A 125 -7.86 7.58 19.37
C TRP A 125 -7.15 6.50 20.18
N TYR A 126 -7.51 6.37 21.45
CA TYR A 126 -6.94 5.41 22.39
C TYR A 126 -8.05 4.57 23.00
N PRO A 127 -8.00 3.21 22.91
CA PRO A 127 -9.00 2.35 23.52
C PRO A 127 -9.07 2.48 25.04
N ASN A 128 -7.91 2.70 25.67
CA ASN A 128 -7.75 3.00 27.10
C ASN A 128 -6.43 3.76 27.30
N GLU A 129 -6.16 4.25 28.51
CA GLU A 129 -4.98 5.07 28.85
C GLU A 129 -3.64 4.34 28.63
N ASP A 130 -3.63 3.02 28.79
CA ASP A 130 -2.42 2.19 28.64
C ASP A 130 -2.23 1.63 27.21
N SER A 131 -3.18 1.89 26.31
CA SER A 131 -3.14 1.38 24.94
C SER A 131 -2.32 2.29 24.01
N GLY A 132 -1.71 1.67 23.00
CA GLY A 132 -1.14 2.40 21.87
C GLY A 132 -2.21 3.19 21.10
N ALA A 133 -1.76 4.22 20.38
CA ALA A 133 -2.62 5.01 19.52
C ALA A 133 -3.19 4.16 18.38
N ASN A 134 -4.48 4.30 18.12
CA ASN A 134 -5.16 3.72 16.96
C ASN A 134 -5.53 4.83 15.98
N LEU A 135 -5.68 4.48 14.72
CA LEU A 135 -6.06 5.38 13.64
C LEU A 135 -7.40 4.97 13.05
N ILE A 136 -8.28 5.95 12.83
CA ILE A 136 -9.50 5.79 12.06
C ILE A 136 -9.45 6.71 10.84
N LEU A 137 -9.73 6.19 9.65
CA LEU A 137 -9.86 7.00 8.45
C LEU A 137 -11.20 7.74 8.48
N LEU A 138 -11.14 9.06 8.59
CA LEU A 138 -12.32 9.94 8.62
C LEU A 138 -12.74 10.35 7.22
N ASP A 139 -11.77 10.57 6.32
CA ASP A 139 -12.02 10.99 4.95
C ASP A 139 -10.86 10.61 4.02
N ALA A 140 -11.17 10.35 2.76
CA ALA A 140 -10.19 10.04 1.73
C ALA A 140 -10.62 10.62 0.39
N ILE A 141 -9.84 11.53 -0.14
CA ILE A 141 -10.09 12.25 -1.38
C ILE A 141 -8.99 11.97 -2.37
N LYS A 142 -9.37 11.71 -3.60
CA LYS A 142 -8.44 11.46 -4.71
C LYS A 142 -8.89 12.25 -5.93
N GLY A 143 -7.99 13.02 -6.52
CA GLY A 143 -8.29 13.82 -7.70
C GLY A 143 -7.04 14.25 -8.46
N ARG A 144 -7.25 14.82 -9.63
CA ARG A 144 -6.22 15.48 -10.41
C ARG A 144 -6.47 16.97 -10.37
N TYR A 145 -5.54 17.72 -9.82
CA TYR A 145 -5.67 19.15 -9.59
C TYR A 145 -4.48 19.89 -10.19
N GLU A 146 -4.74 21.07 -10.74
CA GLU A 146 -3.69 22.05 -10.95
C GLU A 146 -3.30 22.70 -9.63
N PHE A 147 -2.11 23.29 -9.55
CA PHE A 147 -1.61 23.81 -8.27
C PHE A 147 -2.53 24.82 -7.59
N PRO A 148 -3.15 25.79 -8.30
CA PRO A 148 -4.09 26.72 -7.67
C PRO A 148 -5.34 26.03 -7.10
N GLU A 149 -5.84 25.00 -7.79
CA GLU A 149 -6.98 24.20 -7.35
C GLU A 149 -6.61 23.35 -6.13
N LEU A 150 -5.44 22.69 -6.17
CA LEU A 150 -4.92 21.88 -5.06
C LEU A 150 -4.73 22.73 -3.79
N ARG A 151 -4.16 23.93 -3.94
CA ARG A 151 -3.96 24.87 -2.83
C ARG A 151 -5.30 25.29 -2.20
N ARG A 152 -6.28 25.69 -3.03
CA ARG A 152 -7.61 26.07 -2.54
C ARG A 152 -8.27 24.89 -1.82
N PHE A 153 -8.22 23.73 -2.43
CA PHE A 153 -8.82 22.53 -1.88
C PHE A 153 -8.15 22.09 -0.57
N ALA A 154 -6.82 22.14 -0.48
CA ALA A 154 -6.10 21.87 0.76
C ALA A 154 -6.54 22.82 1.89
N LEU A 155 -6.73 24.10 1.59
CA LEU A 155 -7.22 25.08 2.55
C LEU A 155 -8.66 24.80 3.00
N GLU A 156 -9.55 24.41 2.09
CA GLU A 156 -10.91 24.00 2.41
C GLU A 156 -10.93 22.76 3.32
N GLN A 157 -10.13 21.76 3.00
CA GLN A 157 -10.01 20.55 3.83
C GLN A 157 -9.42 20.84 5.21
N TYR A 158 -8.41 21.70 5.27
CA TYR A 158 -7.84 22.13 6.56
C TYR A 158 -8.89 22.84 7.42
N ARG A 159 -9.66 23.75 6.85
CA ARG A 159 -10.72 24.49 7.58
C ARG A 159 -11.86 23.58 8.05
N TYR A 160 -12.20 22.60 7.26
CA TYR A 160 -13.29 21.68 7.57
C TYR A 160 -12.92 20.71 8.71
N TRP A 161 -11.74 20.11 8.63
CA TRP A 161 -11.28 19.09 9.57
C TRP A 161 -10.50 19.64 10.76
N ASN A 162 -9.98 20.85 10.65
CA ASN A 162 -9.14 21.53 11.63
C ASN A 162 -8.02 20.61 12.21
N PRO A 163 -7.19 19.97 11.35
CA PRO A 163 -6.17 19.04 11.81
C PRO A 163 -5.07 19.75 12.58
N GLU A 164 -4.53 19.09 13.60
CA GLU A 164 -3.39 19.59 14.37
C GLU A 164 -2.09 19.53 13.55
N THR A 165 -2.02 18.62 12.60
CA THR A 165 -0.84 18.46 11.73
C THR A 165 -1.25 18.04 10.32
N VAL A 166 -0.64 18.70 9.34
CA VAL A 166 -0.71 18.34 7.92
C VAL A 166 0.63 17.75 7.51
N ILE A 167 0.65 16.50 7.08
CA ILE A 167 1.86 15.80 6.63
C ILE A 167 1.89 15.83 5.10
N ILE A 168 2.96 16.36 4.51
CA ILE A 168 3.13 16.45 3.06
C ILE A 168 4.43 15.76 2.65
N GLU A 169 4.36 14.83 1.67
CA GLU A 169 5.58 14.23 1.11
C GLU A 169 6.40 15.30 0.37
N ALA A 170 7.65 15.52 0.82
CA ALA A 170 8.57 16.54 0.29
C ALA A 170 9.19 16.10 -1.04
N LYS A 171 8.37 15.84 -2.04
CA LYS A 171 8.78 15.69 -3.44
C LYS A 171 8.42 16.94 -4.23
N ALA A 172 8.81 16.98 -5.51
CA ALA A 172 8.72 18.15 -6.38
C ALA A 172 7.41 18.94 -6.28
N SER A 173 6.28 18.24 -6.03
CA SER A 173 4.95 18.82 -5.90
C SER A 173 4.56 19.24 -4.48
N GLY A 174 5.07 18.58 -3.45
CA GLY A 174 4.70 18.86 -2.06
C GLY A 174 5.38 20.11 -1.49
N LEU A 175 6.57 20.46 -1.94
CA LEU A 175 7.32 21.59 -1.40
C LEU A 175 6.63 22.96 -1.64
N PRO A 176 6.18 23.31 -2.86
CA PRO A 176 5.42 24.55 -3.08
C PRO A 176 4.13 24.61 -2.28
N LEU A 177 3.39 23.50 -2.16
CA LEU A 177 2.18 23.47 -1.35
C LEU A 177 2.49 23.69 0.12
N THR A 178 3.54 23.03 0.65
CA THR A 178 4.03 23.25 2.01
C THR A 178 4.32 24.72 2.28
N TYR A 179 5.02 25.38 1.36
CA TYR A 179 5.40 26.78 1.51
C TYR A 179 4.16 27.69 1.55
N GLU A 180 3.20 27.47 0.67
CA GLU A 180 1.96 28.26 0.64
C GLU A 180 1.09 28.04 1.89
N LEU A 181 0.96 26.79 2.36
CA LEU A 181 0.18 26.50 3.55
C LEU A 181 0.84 27.05 4.83
N ARG A 182 2.17 26.99 4.94
CA ARG A 182 2.90 27.59 6.06
C ARG A 182 2.76 29.11 6.13
N LYS A 183 2.67 29.82 4.97
CA LYS A 183 2.37 31.24 4.94
C LYS A 183 0.98 31.60 5.49
N MET A 184 0.11 30.62 5.61
CA MET A 184 -1.25 30.76 6.16
C MET A 184 -1.33 30.24 7.60
N ASP A 185 -0.18 30.09 8.26
CA ASP A 185 -0.04 29.58 9.63
C ASP A 185 -0.58 28.15 9.83
N ILE A 186 -0.63 27.36 8.75
CA ILE A 186 -1.02 25.95 8.82
C ILE A 186 0.17 25.10 9.26
N PRO A 187 0.01 24.24 10.29
CA PRO A 187 1.09 23.41 10.83
C PRO A 187 1.43 22.25 9.87
N VAL A 188 2.36 22.48 8.94
CA VAL A 188 2.79 21.50 7.96
C VAL A 188 4.09 20.84 8.37
N MET A 189 4.08 19.52 8.45
CA MET A 189 5.26 18.66 8.58
C MET A 189 5.61 18.04 7.23
N ASN A 190 6.86 18.16 6.80
CA ASN A 190 7.33 17.48 5.59
C ASN A 190 7.84 16.08 5.92
N PHE A 191 7.39 15.11 5.15
CA PHE A 191 7.92 13.76 5.16
C PHE A 191 8.80 13.56 3.92
N THR A 192 10.07 13.20 4.14
CA THR A 192 11.02 12.90 3.06
C THR A 192 11.38 11.44 3.13
N PRO A 193 10.92 10.61 2.17
CA PRO A 193 11.34 9.21 2.11
C PRO A 193 12.86 9.10 1.95
N SER A 194 13.51 8.22 2.71
CA SER A 194 14.93 7.93 2.53
C SER A 194 15.19 7.24 1.20
N ARG A 195 16.39 7.44 0.64
CA ARG A 195 16.82 6.76 -0.60
C ARG A 195 16.76 5.25 -0.42
N GLY A 196 16.15 4.54 -1.35
CA GLY A 196 15.97 3.07 -1.28
C GLY A 196 14.74 2.61 -0.48
N ASN A 197 14.01 3.53 0.14
CA ASN A 197 12.78 3.23 0.87
C ASN A 197 11.57 3.63 0.00
N ASP A 198 11.27 2.85 -1.02
CA ASP A 198 10.13 3.06 -1.90
C ASP A 198 8.77 2.81 -1.19
N LYS A 199 7.66 3.06 -1.87
CA LYS A 199 6.32 2.87 -1.28
C LYS A 199 6.11 1.43 -0.81
N HIS A 200 6.61 0.43 -1.55
CA HIS A 200 6.46 -0.98 -1.20
C HIS A 200 7.26 -1.33 0.07
N ALA A 201 8.51 -0.86 0.17
CA ALA A 201 9.33 -1.08 1.36
C ALA A 201 8.70 -0.46 2.61
N ARG A 202 8.13 0.76 2.49
CA ARG A 202 7.44 1.44 3.60
C ARG A 202 6.17 0.70 4.04
N VAL A 203 5.36 0.25 3.08
CA VAL A 203 4.13 -0.51 3.40
C VAL A 203 4.48 -1.85 4.03
N ASN A 204 5.50 -2.55 3.53
CA ASN A 204 5.98 -3.80 4.13
C ASN A 204 6.49 -3.62 5.58
N ALA A 205 7.06 -2.45 5.89
CA ALA A 205 7.55 -2.17 7.25
C ALA A 205 6.42 -1.96 8.28
N VAL A 206 5.24 -1.51 7.83
CA VAL A 206 4.09 -1.24 8.71
C VAL A 206 3.00 -2.32 8.62
N ALA A 207 3.02 -3.19 7.61
CA ALA A 207 2.01 -4.22 7.42
C ALA A 207 1.92 -5.26 8.57
N PRO A 208 3.00 -5.55 9.34
CA PRO A 208 2.92 -6.44 10.49
C PRO A 208 2.34 -5.81 11.77
N LEU A 209 2.16 -4.47 11.80
CA LEU A 209 1.65 -3.74 12.96
C LEU A 209 0.13 -3.77 13.02
#